data_1c26642ed1f7de3ffdd82ec304dbce5e
#
_entry.id   1c26642ed1f7de3ffdd82ec304dbce5e
#
_cell.length_a   1.000
_cell.length_b   1.000
_cell.length_c   1.000
_cell.angle_alpha   90.00
_cell.angle_beta   90.00
_cell.angle_gamma   90.00
#
_symmetry.space_group_name_H-M   'P 1'
#
loop_
_entity.id
_entity.type
_entity.pdbx_description
1 polymer ?
#
loop_
_entity_poly.entity_id
_entity_poly.type
_entity_poly.pdbx_seq_one_letter_code
_entity_poly.pdbx_strand_id
1 'polypeptide(L)'
;KILVTGGDGRFAKELKKLPSKYKFIFRNKKQLNILSVKSIENNLKKFKPNYILHLAGLSRPMSIHDEMINKSIDLNIIGTANLVKMCNLYNKKIIFFSTSYVYPGKKGNYKETDPLLPWNNYGWSKLGAESIVQMYKNSLIIRAQMTERPFIHKSAFTNVKTNFIFHDEFAKIFLKLINKKGVFNIGGKSQTIFEFAKKYNDKVKRIKSKGIMPLKMDMSLNKLKKFI
;
A
#
# COMPACT_ATOMS: atom_id res chain seq x y z
N LYS A 1 -2.55 -19.73 -6.96
CA LYS A 1 -1.76 -18.79 -7.79
C LYS A 1 -2.18 -17.34 -7.49
N ILE A 2 -1.20 -16.42 -7.43
CA ILE A 2 -1.41 -14.99 -7.20
C ILE A 2 -0.78 -14.22 -8.35
N LEU A 3 -1.58 -13.49 -9.13
CA LEU A 3 -1.11 -12.58 -10.18
C LEU A 3 -0.77 -11.24 -9.52
N VAL A 4 0.47 -10.77 -9.70
CA VAL A 4 0.98 -9.54 -9.07
C VAL A 4 1.15 -8.47 -10.15
N THR A 5 0.44 -7.36 -10.02
CA THR A 5 0.67 -6.16 -10.84
C THR A 5 1.79 -5.32 -10.23
N GLY A 6 2.52 -4.56 -11.04
CA GLY A 6 3.66 -3.78 -10.51
C GLY A 6 4.82 -4.65 -10.00
N GLY A 7 5.07 -5.78 -10.68
CA GLY A 7 6.03 -6.81 -10.26
C GLY A 7 7.49 -6.38 -10.16
N ASP A 8 7.87 -5.19 -10.63
CA ASP A 8 9.22 -4.62 -10.50
C ASP A 8 9.31 -3.59 -9.36
N GLY A 9 8.20 -3.36 -8.65
CA GLY A 9 8.12 -2.41 -7.53
C GLY A 9 8.95 -2.87 -6.32
N ARG A 10 9.24 -1.91 -5.43
CA ARG A 10 10.08 -2.12 -4.23
C ARG A 10 9.58 -3.25 -3.34
N PHE A 11 8.31 -3.24 -2.98
CA PHE A 11 7.71 -4.31 -2.19
C PHE A 11 7.70 -5.66 -2.92
N ALA A 12 7.41 -5.66 -4.24
CA ALA A 12 7.46 -6.89 -5.03
C ALA A 12 8.83 -7.54 -5.03
N LYS A 13 9.91 -6.76 -5.03
CA LYS A 13 11.30 -7.27 -4.92
C LYS A 13 11.53 -7.98 -3.59
N GLU A 14 11.05 -7.43 -2.48
CA GLU A 14 11.19 -8.08 -1.17
C GLU A 14 10.31 -9.34 -1.08
N LEU A 15 9.09 -9.29 -1.61
CA LEU A 15 8.20 -10.45 -1.63
C LEU A 15 8.78 -11.63 -2.43
N LYS A 16 9.52 -11.36 -3.52
CA LYS A 16 10.20 -12.39 -4.32
C LYS A 16 11.25 -13.18 -3.54
N LYS A 17 11.84 -12.60 -2.50
CA LYS A 17 12.90 -13.24 -1.68
C LYS A 17 12.35 -14.20 -0.63
N LEU A 18 11.05 -14.13 -0.33
CA LEU A 18 10.47 -14.90 0.76
C LEU A 18 9.95 -16.27 0.28
N PRO A 19 10.22 -17.35 1.04
CA PRO A 19 9.56 -18.62 0.81
C PRO A 19 8.05 -18.47 1.03
N SER A 20 7.27 -19.10 0.16
CA SER A 20 5.81 -19.03 0.24
C SER A 20 5.14 -20.26 -0.33
N LYS A 21 4.05 -20.70 0.31
CA LYS A 21 3.16 -21.72 -0.25
C LYS A 21 2.36 -21.23 -1.46
N TYR A 22 2.34 -19.91 -1.71
CA TYR A 22 1.64 -19.32 -2.84
C TYR A 22 2.58 -19.21 -4.05
N LYS A 23 2.09 -19.57 -5.23
CA LYS A 23 2.79 -19.32 -6.49
C LYS A 23 2.48 -17.90 -6.95
N PHE A 24 3.43 -16.99 -6.82
CA PHE A 24 3.34 -15.63 -7.32
C PHE A 24 3.75 -15.53 -8.79
N ILE A 25 3.00 -14.76 -9.57
CA ILE A 25 3.24 -14.48 -10.98
C ILE A 25 3.40 -12.98 -11.12
N PHE A 26 4.62 -12.50 -11.06
CA PHE A 26 4.94 -11.07 -11.11
C PHE A 26 4.88 -10.55 -12.54
N ARG A 27 4.15 -9.45 -12.75
CA ARG A 27 4.01 -8.80 -14.05
C ARG A 27 4.35 -7.32 -13.92
N ASN A 28 5.24 -6.84 -14.77
CA ASN A 28 5.55 -5.43 -14.88
C ASN A 28 4.54 -4.71 -15.81
N LYS A 29 4.71 -3.37 -16.02
CA LYS A 29 3.80 -2.56 -16.82
C LYS A 29 3.67 -3.06 -18.27
N LYS A 30 4.78 -3.51 -18.91
CA LYS A 30 4.76 -4.02 -20.28
C LYS A 30 3.99 -5.33 -20.39
N GLN A 31 4.06 -6.17 -19.37
CA GLN A 31 3.43 -7.49 -19.33
C GLN A 31 1.98 -7.47 -18.87
N LEU A 32 1.61 -6.52 -18.01
CA LEU A 32 0.25 -6.28 -17.53
C LEU A 32 0.03 -4.79 -17.35
N ASN A 33 -0.61 -4.15 -18.32
CA ASN A 33 -1.01 -2.75 -18.25
C ASN A 33 -2.40 -2.65 -17.60
N ILE A 34 -2.48 -2.07 -16.41
CA ILE A 34 -3.73 -1.92 -15.65
C ILE A 34 -4.74 -0.94 -16.29
N LEU A 35 -4.28 -0.07 -17.21
CA LEU A 35 -5.15 0.82 -17.97
C LEU A 35 -5.81 0.13 -19.18
N SER A 36 -5.35 -1.07 -19.54
CA SER A 36 -5.90 -1.86 -20.63
C SER A 36 -6.69 -3.06 -20.09
N VAL A 37 -8.01 -3.00 -20.19
CA VAL A 37 -8.90 -4.12 -19.82
C VAL A 37 -8.51 -5.40 -20.55
N LYS A 38 -8.19 -5.31 -21.85
CA LYS A 38 -7.73 -6.46 -22.65
C LYS A 38 -6.42 -7.06 -22.13
N SER A 39 -5.47 -6.21 -21.67
CA SER A 39 -4.23 -6.70 -21.05
C SER A 39 -4.49 -7.45 -19.75
N ILE A 40 -5.40 -6.94 -18.92
CA ILE A 40 -5.79 -7.60 -17.65
C ILE A 40 -6.46 -8.94 -17.98
N GLU A 41 -7.42 -8.96 -18.88
CA GLU A 41 -8.17 -10.15 -19.29
C GLU A 41 -7.24 -11.25 -19.82
N ASN A 42 -6.33 -10.91 -20.74
CA ASN A 42 -5.37 -11.86 -21.29
C ASN A 42 -4.51 -12.51 -20.21
N ASN A 43 -4.08 -11.73 -19.20
CA ASN A 43 -3.32 -12.28 -18.08
C ASN A 43 -4.20 -13.19 -17.20
N LEU A 44 -5.47 -12.84 -16.96
CA LEU A 44 -6.40 -13.68 -16.21
C LEU A 44 -6.66 -15.02 -16.90
N LYS A 45 -6.92 -15.00 -18.22
CA LYS A 45 -7.13 -16.21 -19.03
C LYS A 45 -5.88 -17.08 -19.07
N LYS A 46 -4.70 -16.48 -19.30
CA LYS A 46 -3.42 -17.19 -19.40
C LYS A 46 -3.01 -17.88 -18.10
N PHE A 47 -3.05 -17.16 -16.97
CA PHE A 47 -2.50 -17.65 -15.71
C PHE A 47 -3.53 -18.30 -14.79
N LYS A 48 -4.81 -18.04 -14.99
CA LYS A 48 -5.95 -18.52 -14.19
C LYS A 48 -5.66 -18.36 -12.67
N PRO A 49 -5.35 -17.13 -12.19
CA PRO A 49 -5.02 -16.90 -10.79
C PRO A 49 -6.26 -17.03 -9.90
N ASN A 50 -6.05 -17.35 -8.60
CA ASN A 50 -7.10 -17.27 -7.58
C ASN A 50 -7.20 -15.85 -7.01
N TYR A 51 -6.05 -15.16 -6.93
CA TYR A 51 -5.91 -13.83 -6.33
C TYR A 51 -5.19 -12.88 -7.28
N ILE A 52 -5.55 -11.60 -7.20
CA ILE A 52 -4.80 -10.50 -7.78
C ILE A 52 -4.22 -9.68 -6.65
N LEU A 53 -2.89 -9.61 -6.56
CA LEU A 53 -2.18 -8.69 -5.68
C LEU A 53 -1.86 -7.42 -6.47
N HIS A 54 -2.58 -6.34 -6.15
CA HIS A 54 -2.48 -5.08 -6.85
C HIS A 54 -1.44 -4.16 -6.19
N LEU A 55 -0.22 -4.14 -6.74
CA LEU A 55 0.89 -3.28 -6.32
C LEU A 55 1.21 -2.18 -7.34
N ALA A 56 0.69 -2.28 -8.56
CA ALA A 56 0.87 -1.23 -9.56
C ALA A 56 0.17 0.05 -9.13
N GLY A 57 0.81 1.18 -9.37
CA GLY A 57 0.28 2.50 -9.05
C GLY A 57 1.41 3.52 -8.93
N LEU A 58 1.03 4.79 -8.87
CA LEU A 58 1.93 5.91 -8.66
C LEU A 58 2.05 6.17 -7.16
N SER A 59 3.28 6.28 -6.63
CA SER A 59 3.49 6.51 -5.20
C SER A 59 4.57 7.52 -4.85
N ARG A 60 5.58 7.69 -5.70
CA ARG A 60 6.70 8.62 -5.45
C ARG A 60 7.27 9.18 -6.77
N PRO A 61 7.84 10.39 -6.75
CA PRO A 61 7.84 11.35 -5.63
C PRO A 61 6.43 11.83 -5.31
N MET A 62 6.20 12.40 -4.08
CA MET A 62 4.86 12.85 -3.69
C MET A 62 4.37 14.03 -4.54
N SER A 63 5.27 14.93 -4.97
CA SER A 63 4.95 16.08 -5.85
C SER A 63 4.30 15.67 -7.17
N ILE A 64 4.57 14.47 -7.68
CA ILE A 64 4.00 14.01 -8.95
C ILE A 64 2.47 13.93 -8.92
N HIS A 65 1.87 13.79 -7.73
CA HIS A 65 0.42 13.76 -7.57
C HIS A 65 -0.21 15.16 -7.68
N ASP A 66 0.59 16.20 -7.51
CA ASP A 66 0.20 17.61 -7.69
C ASP A 66 0.52 18.09 -9.09
N GLU A 67 1.70 17.74 -9.62
CA GLU A 67 2.19 18.14 -10.94
C GLU A 67 1.51 17.41 -12.10
N MET A 68 1.17 16.12 -11.90
CA MET A 68 0.62 15.23 -12.93
C MET A 68 -0.66 14.55 -12.45
N ILE A 69 -1.70 15.34 -12.12
CA ILE A 69 -2.97 14.84 -11.56
C ILE A 69 -3.59 13.76 -12.43
N ASN A 70 -3.65 13.94 -13.74
CA ASN A 70 -4.22 12.95 -14.68
C ASN A 70 -3.51 11.60 -14.57
N LYS A 71 -2.19 11.59 -14.49
CA LYS A 71 -1.42 10.35 -14.32
C LYS A 71 -1.71 9.67 -12.97
N SER A 72 -1.92 10.46 -11.92
CA SER A 72 -2.32 9.95 -10.61
C SER A 72 -3.71 9.32 -10.66
N ILE A 73 -4.68 9.99 -11.29
CA ILE A 73 -6.03 9.48 -11.50
C ILE A 73 -6.00 8.19 -12.32
N ASP A 74 -5.35 8.22 -13.48
CA ASP A 74 -5.29 7.07 -14.38
C ASP A 74 -4.71 5.83 -13.68
N LEU A 75 -3.52 5.96 -13.11
CA LEU A 75 -2.83 4.80 -12.55
C LEU A 75 -3.42 4.33 -11.22
N ASN A 76 -3.81 5.25 -10.33
CA ASN A 76 -4.27 4.86 -9.00
C ASN A 76 -5.77 4.57 -8.96
N ILE A 77 -6.60 5.34 -9.67
CA ILE A 77 -8.06 5.19 -9.61
C ILE A 77 -8.57 4.33 -10.77
N ILE A 78 -8.36 4.76 -12.02
CA ILE A 78 -8.90 4.06 -13.20
C ILE A 78 -8.27 2.68 -13.36
N GLY A 79 -6.96 2.56 -13.20
CA GLY A 79 -6.28 1.27 -13.22
C GLY A 79 -6.79 0.29 -12.16
N THR A 80 -7.08 0.79 -10.95
CA THR A 80 -7.69 -0.02 -9.89
C THR A 80 -9.13 -0.40 -10.24
N ALA A 81 -9.92 0.54 -10.79
CA ALA A 81 -11.29 0.29 -11.22
C ALA A 81 -11.36 -0.82 -12.28
N ASN A 82 -10.47 -0.78 -13.27
CA ASN A 82 -10.38 -1.83 -14.28
C ASN A 82 -10.09 -3.20 -13.66
N LEU A 83 -9.15 -3.26 -12.71
CA LEU A 83 -8.85 -4.52 -12.01
C LEU A 83 -10.03 -5.03 -11.19
N VAL A 84 -10.75 -4.16 -10.47
CA VAL A 84 -11.92 -4.56 -9.68
C VAL A 84 -13.03 -5.08 -10.58
N LYS A 85 -13.33 -4.39 -11.71
CA LYS A 85 -14.31 -4.87 -12.71
C LYS A 85 -13.94 -6.26 -13.21
N MET A 86 -12.69 -6.49 -13.55
CA MET A 86 -12.21 -7.78 -14.05
C MET A 86 -12.18 -8.85 -12.94
N CYS A 87 -11.85 -8.48 -11.69
CA CYS A 87 -11.96 -9.40 -10.56
C CYS A 87 -13.40 -9.85 -10.32
N ASN A 88 -14.37 -8.94 -10.44
CA ASN A 88 -15.79 -9.26 -10.32
C ASN A 88 -16.23 -10.19 -11.44
N LEU A 89 -15.92 -9.86 -12.71
CA LEU A 89 -16.29 -10.65 -13.89
C LEU A 89 -15.73 -12.08 -13.84
N TYR A 90 -14.48 -12.25 -13.39
CA TYR A 90 -13.78 -13.54 -13.33
C TYR A 90 -13.84 -14.21 -11.96
N ASN A 91 -14.61 -13.66 -11.01
CA ASN A 91 -14.72 -14.12 -9.63
C ASN A 91 -13.36 -14.35 -8.96
N LYS A 92 -12.47 -13.33 -9.03
CA LYS A 92 -11.13 -13.37 -8.43
C LYS A 92 -11.06 -12.47 -7.22
N LYS A 93 -10.35 -12.90 -6.18
CA LYS A 93 -10.10 -12.05 -5.02
C LYS A 93 -9.06 -10.97 -5.38
N ILE A 94 -9.33 -9.73 -4.99
CA ILE A 94 -8.35 -8.64 -5.09
C ILE A 94 -7.74 -8.35 -3.72
N ILE A 95 -6.42 -8.16 -3.70
CA ILE A 95 -5.65 -7.69 -2.55
C ILE A 95 -5.05 -6.34 -2.95
N PHE A 96 -5.49 -5.28 -2.28
CA PHE A 96 -5.12 -3.91 -2.62
C PHE A 96 -4.29 -3.28 -1.50
N PHE A 97 -3.18 -2.67 -1.88
CA PHE A 97 -2.37 -1.88 -0.94
C PHE A 97 -2.79 -0.42 -1.00
N SER A 98 -3.51 -0.01 0.03
CA SER A 98 -3.80 1.37 0.37
C SER A 98 -2.67 1.94 1.25
N THR A 99 -2.92 3.01 1.97
CA THR A 99 -1.91 3.74 2.73
C THR A 99 -2.51 4.32 4.01
N SER A 100 -1.68 4.61 5.01
CA SER A 100 -2.06 5.41 6.18
C SER A 100 -2.41 6.87 5.83
N TYR A 101 -2.02 7.36 4.65
CA TYR A 101 -2.30 8.73 4.19
C TYR A 101 -3.78 8.99 3.88
N VAL A 102 -4.62 7.94 3.93
CA VAL A 102 -6.09 8.11 3.87
C VAL A 102 -6.66 8.65 5.19
N TYR A 103 -5.92 8.58 6.29
CA TYR A 103 -6.31 9.17 7.57
C TYR A 103 -5.91 10.64 7.69
N PRO A 104 -6.67 11.46 8.45
CA PRO A 104 -6.39 12.90 8.56
C PRO A 104 -5.11 13.26 9.34
N GLY A 105 -4.54 12.34 10.11
CA GLY A 105 -3.29 12.57 10.83
C GLY A 105 -3.37 13.52 12.04
N LYS A 106 -4.57 13.77 12.57
CA LYS A 106 -4.80 14.71 13.70
C LYS A 106 -4.78 14.03 15.07
N LYS A 107 -5.45 12.87 15.22
CA LYS A 107 -5.58 12.18 16.53
C LYS A 107 -4.56 11.06 16.76
N GLY A 108 -4.10 10.38 15.72
CA GLY A 108 -3.29 9.16 15.82
C GLY A 108 -4.11 7.92 16.22
N ASN A 109 -3.43 6.79 16.33
CA ASN A 109 -4.01 5.49 16.70
C ASN A 109 -5.28 5.14 15.91
N TYR A 110 -5.28 5.42 14.60
CA TYR A 110 -6.44 5.25 13.73
C TYR A 110 -6.82 3.78 13.58
N LYS A 111 -8.09 3.45 13.86
CA LYS A 111 -8.69 2.15 13.59
C LYS A 111 -9.13 2.05 12.13
N GLU A 112 -9.33 0.83 11.64
CA GLU A 112 -9.82 0.59 10.27
C GLU A 112 -11.21 1.20 10.00
N THR A 113 -12.00 1.40 11.05
CA THR A 113 -13.37 1.97 11.00
C THR A 113 -13.41 3.49 11.18
N ASP A 114 -12.27 4.14 11.43
CA ASP A 114 -12.23 5.59 11.62
C ASP A 114 -12.50 6.32 10.29
N PRO A 115 -13.10 7.53 10.36
CA PRO A 115 -13.32 8.37 9.18
C PRO A 115 -12.02 8.66 8.43
N LEU A 116 -12.11 8.69 7.09
CA LEU A 116 -11.01 8.94 6.18
C LEU A 116 -11.08 10.37 5.66
N LEU A 117 -9.97 11.08 5.72
CA LEU A 117 -9.80 12.43 5.19
C LEU A 117 -8.33 12.63 4.83
N PRO A 118 -7.92 12.30 3.61
CA PRO A 118 -6.56 12.50 3.15
C PRO A 118 -6.11 13.96 3.24
N TRP A 119 -4.85 14.16 3.52
CA TRP A 119 -4.24 15.49 3.66
C TRP A 119 -3.39 15.91 2.45
N ASN A 120 -3.24 15.03 1.45
CA ASN A 120 -2.52 15.32 0.20
C ASN A 120 -3.11 14.53 -0.98
N ASN A 121 -2.74 14.91 -2.21
CA ASN A 121 -3.27 14.32 -3.43
C ASN A 121 -2.91 12.84 -3.61
N TYR A 122 -1.76 12.38 -3.09
CA TYR A 122 -1.46 10.95 -3.03
C TYR A 122 -2.51 10.19 -2.19
N GLY A 123 -2.79 10.69 -0.99
CA GLY A 123 -3.83 10.10 -0.12
C GLY A 123 -5.20 10.07 -0.80
N TRP A 124 -5.60 11.16 -1.45
CA TRP A 124 -6.87 11.23 -2.20
C TRP A 124 -6.93 10.22 -3.34
N SER A 125 -5.85 10.07 -4.13
CA SER A 125 -5.81 9.07 -5.20
C SER A 125 -5.91 7.64 -4.67
N LYS A 126 -5.31 7.37 -3.50
CA LYS A 126 -5.39 6.06 -2.84
C LYS A 126 -6.76 5.81 -2.21
N LEU A 127 -7.41 6.85 -1.66
CA LEU A 127 -8.77 6.74 -1.14
C LEU A 127 -9.78 6.49 -2.25
N GLY A 128 -9.67 7.21 -3.38
CA GLY A 128 -10.52 6.96 -4.54
C GLY A 128 -10.42 5.51 -5.06
N ALA A 129 -9.19 4.98 -5.12
CA ALA A 129 -8.96 3.58 -5.44
C ALA A 129 -9.53 2.62 -4.38
N GLU A 130 -9.32 2.92 -3.11
CA GLU A 130 -9.82 2.10 -1.99
C GLU A 130 -11.34 2.03 -1.98
N SER A 131 -12.03 3.14 -2.26
CA SER A 131 -13.50 3.20 -2.32
C SER A 131 -14.05 2.21 -3.36
N ILE A 132 -13.42 2.12 -4.54
CA ILE A 132 -13.81 1.16 -5.57
C ILE A 132 -13.59 -0.29 -5.11
N VAL A 133 -12.45 -0.56 -4.45
CA VAL A 133 -12.15 -1.91 -3.95
C VAL A 133 -13.12 -2.31 -2.83
N GLN A 134 -13.57 -1.38 -1.99
CA GLN A 134 -14.55 -1.65 -0.93
C GLN A 134 -15.93 -2.06 -1.48
N MET A 135 -16.31 -1.64 -2.68
CA MET A 135 -17.55 -2.11 -3.34
C MET A 135 -17.53 -3.61 -3.63
N TYR A 136 -16.34 -4.22 -3.74
CA TYR A 136 -16.19 -5.64 -4.07
C TYR A 136 -15.92 -6.48 -2.83
N LYS A 137 -16.92 -7.27 -2.38
CA LYS A 137 -16.87 -8.07 -1.14
C LYS A 137 -15.71 -9.08 -1.09
N ASN A 138 -15.23 -9.56 -2.26
CA ASN A 138 -14.12 -10.51 -2.33
C ASN A 138 -12.76 -9.76 -2.38
N SER A 139 -12.54 -8.86 -1.44
CA SER A 139 -11.35 -8.01 -1.36
C SER A 139 -10.65 -8.08 -0.01
N LEU A 140 -9.35 -7.79 -0.04
CA LEU A 140 -8.53 -7.47 1.11
C LEU A 140 -7.86 -6.13 0.85
N ILE A 141 -8.07 -5.16 1.73
CA ILE A 141 -7.47 -3.83 1.68
C ILE A 141 -6.46 -3.71 2.80
N ILE A 142 -5.26 -3.29 2.47
CA ILE A 142 -4.18 -3.11 3.44
C ILE A 142 -3.77 -1.65 3.46
N ARG A 143 -4.05 -0.94 4.54
CA ARG A 143 -3.54 0.41 4.79
C ARG A 143 -2.16 0.27 5.40
N ALA A 144 -1.15 0.56 4.59
CA ALA A 144 0.24 0.27 4.91
C ALA A 144 1.04 1.55 5.22
N GLN A 145 2.05 1.40 6.08
CA GLN A 145 3.04 2.44 6.34
C GLN A 145 4.46 1.85 6.23
N MET A 146 4.88 1.57 4.99
CA MET A 146 6.13 0.87 4.69
C MET A 146 7.26 1.82 4.32
N THR A 147 8.49 1.41 4.63
CA THR A 147 9.73 2.08 4.19
C THR A 147 10.78 1.07 3.73
N GLU A 148 11.82 1.58 3.09
CA GLU A 148 12.94 0.76 2.59
C GLU A 148 14.01 0.53 3.66
N ARG A 149 14.72 -0.57 3.53
CA ARG A 149 15.94 -0.88 4.30
C ARG A 149 17.16 -0.78 3.36
N PRO A 150 18.22 -0.01 3.71
CA PRO A 150 18.32 0.87 4.89
C PRO A 150 17.37 2.07 4.80
N PHE A 151 17.17 2.78 5.92
CA PHE A 151 16.42 4.05 5.92
C PHE A 151 17.19 5.10 5.13
N ILE A 152 16.65 5.50 3.97
CA ILE A 152 17.39 6.26 2.93
C ILE A 152 17.40 7.78 3.13
N HIS A 153 16.52 8.32 3.99
CA HIS A 153 16.39 9.75 4.16
C HIS A 153 17.47 10.31 5.09
N LYS A 154 18.07 11.44 4.67
CA LYS A 154 19.13 12.13 5.44
C LYS A 154 18.59 12.83 6.70
N SER A 155 17.29 13.09 6.77
CA SER A 155 16.63 13.76 7.90
C SER A 155 15.31 13.06 8.24
N ALA A 156 14.86 13.25 9.50
CA ALA A 156 13.62 12.65 9.99
C ALA A 156 12.91 13.59 10.98
N PHE A 157 11.57 13.55 10.94
CA PHE A 157 10.74 14.40 11.78
C PHE A 157 10.70 13.90 13.23
N THR A 158 11.02 14.79 14.17
CA THR A 158 10.99 14.52 15.62
C THR A 158 9.59 14.65 16.22
N ASN A 159 8.65 15.24 15.50
CA ASN A 159 7.30 15.55 15.95
C ASN A 159 6.18 14.87 15.14
N VAL A 160 6.51 13.95 14.25
CA VAL A 160 5.53 13.17 13.48
C VAL A 160 5.58 11.73 13.94
N LYS A 161 4.48 11.23 14.50
CA LYS A 161 4.29 9.82 14.90
C LYS A 161 3.76 8.99 13.72
N THR A 162 4.35 7.82 13.51
CA THR A 162 3.99 6.87 12.47
C THR A 162 4.18 5.42 12.96
N ASN A 163 3.77 4.45 12.12
CA ASN A 163 4.04 3.02 12.32
C ASN A 163 4.96 2.48 11.22
N PHE A 164 6.09 3.12 10.94
CA PHE A 164 6.98 2.60 9.90
C PHE A 164 7.39 1.15 10.18
N ILE A 165 7.36 0.36 9.12
CA ILE A 165 7.85 -1.02 9.07
C ILE A 165 8.63 -1.20 7.76
N PHE A 166 9.68 -2.00 7.76
CA PHE A 166 10.41 -2.28 6.53
C PHE A 166 9.65 -3.24 5.63
N HIS A 167 9.88 -3.15 4.32
CA HIS A 167 9.20 -3.98 3.32
C HIS A 167 9.36 -5.48 3.56
N ASP A 168 10.54 -5.93 4.01
CA ASP A 168 10.83 -7.34 4.32
C ASP A 168 10.03 -7.85 5.53
N GLU A 169 9.94 -7.06 6.60
CA GLU A 169 9.13 -7.38 7.79
C GLU A 169 7.64 -7.37 7.45
N PHE A 170 7.20 -6.34 6.70
CA PHE A 170 5.83 -6.24 6.24
C PHE A 170 5.42 -7.44 5.37
N ALA A 171 6.30 -7.91 4.50
CA ALA A 171 6.01 -9.04 3.61
C ALA A 171 5.74 -10.34 4.38
N LYS A 172 6.43 -10.57 5.50
CA LYS A 172 6.19 -11.73 6.39
C LYS A 172 4.79 -11.67 7.02
N ILE A 173 4.37 -10.47 7.47
CA ILE A 173 3.02 -10.25 8.01
C ILE A 173 1.97 -10.42 6.92
N PHE A 174 2.19 -9.83 5.75
CA PHE A 174 1.29 -9.91 4.60
C PHE A 174 0.96 -11.36 4.20
N LEU A 175 1.95 -12.25 4.19
CA LEU A 175 1.73 -13.66 3.83
C LEU A 175 0.72 -14.37 4.75
N LYS A 176 0.59 -13.95 6.02
CA LYS A 176 -0.41 -14.50 6.96
C LYS A 176 -1.84 -14.00 6.66
N LEU A 177 -1.98 -12.87 5.96
CA LEU A 177 -3.27 -12.21 5.73
C LEU A 177 -3.87 -12.48 4.35
N ILE A 178 -3.20 -13.13 3.43
CA ILE A 178 -3.64 -13.32 2.03
C ILE A 178 -5.07 -13.86 1.93
N ASN A 179 -5.47 -14.76 2.83
CA ASN A 179 -6.81 -15.35 2.83
C ASN A 179 -7.87 -14.51 3.57
N LYS A 180 -7.47 -13.43 4.27
CA LYS A 180 -8.41 -12.57 5.00
C LYS A 180 -9.15 -11.62 4.07
N LYS A 181 -10.30 -11.12 4.49
CA LYS A 181 -11.12 -10.12 3.77
C LYS A 181 -11.29 -8.86 4.62
N GLY A 182 -11.70 -7.77 3.95
CA GLY A 182 -11.93 -6.49 4.59
C GLY A 182 -10.66 -5.65 4.73
N VAL A 183 -10.67 -4.65 5.62
CA VAL A 183 -9.59 -3.68 5.79
C VAL A 183 -8.70 -4.04 6.95
N PHE A 184 -7.37 -3.91 6.78
CA PHE A 184 -6.37 -4.08 7.82
C PHE A 184 -5.34 -2.95 7.80
N ASN A 185 -5.05 -2.40 8.97
CA ASN A 185 -3.89 -1.55 9.18
C ASN A 185 -2.66 -2.42 9.40
N ILE A 186 -1.58 -2.18 8.67
CA ILE A 186 -0.29 -2.87 8.86
C ILE A 186 0.83 -1.85 8.99
N GLY A 187 1.59 -1.97 10.05
CA GLY A 187 2.75 -1.14 10.36
C GLY A 187 3.54 -1.71 11.51
N GLY A 188 4.58 -1.00 11.91
CA GLY A 188 5.41 -1.31 13.07
C GLY A 188 4.94 -0.61 14.35
N LYS A 189 5.83 -0.49 15.33
CA LYS A 189 5.58 0.24 16.57
C LYS A 189 5.28 1.71 16.28
N SER A 190 4.29 2.29 16.98
CA SER A 190 4.03 3.74 16.96
C SER A 190 5.18 4.47 17.64
N GLN A 191 5.87 5.33 16.90
CA GLN A 191 6.99 6.16 17.34
C GLN A 191 7.19 7.32 16.37
N THR A 192 8.01 8.31 16.73
CA THR A 192 8.33 9.37 15.77
C THR A 192 9.18 8.83 14.61
N ILE A 193 9.12 9.51 13.46
CA ILE A 193 9.95 9.13 12.31
C ILE A 193 11.43 9.18 12.68
N PHE A 194 11.82 10.15 13.52
CA PHE A 194 13.21 10.28 13.99
C PHE A 194 13.61 9.08 14.88
N GLU A 195 12.79 8.71 15.87
CA GLU A 195 13.06 7.55 16.73
C GLU A 195 13.19 6.25 15.92
N PHE A 196 12.37 6.08 14.88
CA PHE A 196 12.50 4.95 13.97
C PHE A 196 13.82 5.02 13.19
N ALA A 197 14.09 6.14 12.55
CA ALA A 197 15.26 6.32 11.68
C ALA A 197 16.59 6.18 12.43
N LYS A 198 16.69 6.77 13.64
CA LYS A 198 17.91 6.77 14.48
C LYS A 198 18.40 5.35 14.83
N LYS A 199 17.50 4.37 14.90
CA LYS A 199 17.86 2.96 15.15
C LYS A 199 18.67 2.34 14.01
N TYR A 200 18.56 2.89 12.81
CA TYR A 200 19.14 2.31 11.60
C TYR A 200 20.08 3.26 10.84
N ASN A 201 20.13 4.52 11.27
CA ASN A 201 21.02 5.53 10.71
C ASN A 201 21.40 6.57 11.78
N ASP A 202 22.59 6.43 12.33
CA ASP A 202 23.10 7.32 13.37
C ASP A 202 23.33 8.76 12.91
N LYS A 203 23.51 8.96 11.62
CA LYS A 203 23.78 10.26 11.00
C LYS A 203 22.52 11.01 10.58
N VAL A 204 21.32 10.45 10.86
CA VAL A 204 20.05 11.11 10.49
C VAL A 204 19.88 12.44 11.21
N LYS A 205 19.60 13.49 10.45
CA LYS A 205 19.39 14.84 11.00
C LYS A 205 17.98 15.00 11.56
N ARG A 206 17.86 15.74 12.67
CA ARG A 206 16.59 16.07 13.32
C ARG A 206 15.94 17.25 12.61
N ILE A 207 14.66 17.10 12.25
CA ILE A 207 13.84 18.20 11.71
C ILE A 207 12.44 18.17 12.32
N LYS A 208 11.71 19.31 12.24
CA LYS A 208 10.28 19.39 12.59
C LYS A 208 9.44 19.52 11.33
N SER A 209 8.25 18.97 11.32
CA SER A 209 7.35 18.96 10.16
C SER A 209 6.87 20.36 9.73
N LYS A 210 6.70 21.33 10.66
CA LYS A 210 6.24 22.69 10.34
C LYS A 210 5.07 22.72 9.32
N GLY A 211 4.11 21.82 9.42
CA GLY A 211 2.95 21.75 8.51
C GLY A 211 3.15 20.90 7.24
N ILE A 212 4.35 20.44 6.92
CA ILE A 212 4.62 19.61 5.74
C ILE A 212 3.88 18.26 5.81
N MET A 213 3.74 17.74 7.02
CA MET A 213 3.10 16.44 7.28
C MET A 213 2.31 16.50 8.59
N PRO A 214 1.12 15.89 8.68
CA PRO A 214 0.37 15.78 9.93
C PRO A 214 1.16 15.08 11.03
N LEU A 215 0.91 15.46 12.29
CA LEU A 215 1.76 15.04 13.40
C LEU A 215 1.46 13.65 13.96
N LYS A 216 0.23 13.16 13.81
CA LYS A 216 -0.24 11.91 14.42
C LYS A 216 -0.78 10.95 13.37
N MET A 217 0.12 10.33 12.62
CA MET A 217 -0.17 9.46 11.48
C MET A 217 -0.23 7.98 11.85
N ASP A 218 -0.03 7.65 13.10
CA ASP A 218 0.02 6.27 13.57
C ASP A 218 -1.37 5.61 13.57
N MET A 219 -1.37 4.32 13.29
CA MET A 219 -2.54 3.47 13.17
C MET A 219 -2.65 2.50 14.35
N SER A 220 -3.86 2.16 14.74
CA SER A 220 -4.13 1.02 15.62
C SER A 220 -3.85 -0.29 14.90
N LEU A 221 -3.09 -1.17 15.53
CA LEU A 221 -2.79 -2.51 15.03
C LEU A 221 -3.54 -3.61 15.80
N ASN A 222 -4.54 -3.24 16.59
CA ASN A 222 -5.26 -4.19 17.46
C ASN A 222 -5.99 -5.29 16.65
N LYS A 223 -6.54 -4.94 15.48
CA LYS A 223 -7.13 -5.93 14.57
C LYS A 223 -6.08 -6.88 14.03
N LEU A 224 -4.94 -6.36 13.58
CA LEU A 224 -3.83 -7.15 13.05
C LEU A 224 -3.32 -8.18 14.07
N LYS A 225 -3.11 -7.76 15.32
CA LYS A 225 -2.56 -8.61 16.40
C LYS A 225 -3.36 -9.88 16.67
N LYS A 226 -4.64 -9.93 16.26
CA LYS A 226 -5.48 -11.14 16.39
C LYS A 226 -5.15 -12.22 15.34
N PHE A 227 -4.30 -11.93 14.37
CA PHE A 227 -4.03 -12.80 13.22
C PHE A 227 -2.54 -13.10 12.96
N ILE A 228 -1.64 -12.52 13.75
CA ILE A 228 -0.18 -12.71 13.58
C ILE A 228 0.48 -13.34 14.81
#